data_97ac7a58f7224ae4f5e18f07774c8619
#
_entry.id   97ac7a58f7224ae4f5e18f07774c8619
#
_cell.length_a   1.000
_cell.length_b   1.000
_cell.length_c   1.000
_cell.angle_alpha   90.00
_cell.angle_beta   90.00
_cell.angle_gamma   90.00
#
_symmetry.space_group_name_H-M   'P 1'
#
loop_
_entity.id
_entity.type
_entity.pdbx_description
1 polymer ?
#
loop_
_entity_poly.entity_id
_entity_poly.type
_entity_poly.pdbx_seq_one_letter_code
_entity_poly.pdbx_strand_id
1 'polypeptide(L)'
;MLGTCLQNVREKGPLVHNITNYVTVNDVANVILACGASPIMSDEPQDVQDITAICGGLNINIGTLNVRTIEGMLAAGHKANELNHMVLLDPVGAGASSLRTNTAVNLMQEIKFDVIRGNISEIKTLAAGSGTTKGVDADVADAVTEENLDEAVAFAKAFSEKSGSIVAITGA
;
A
#
# COMPACT_ATOMS: atom_id res chain seq x y z
N MET A 1 -7.52 -8.54 -21.14
CA MET A 1 -7.06 -8.79 -19.76
C MET A 1 -7.65 -7.80 -18.77
N LEU A 2 -7.39 -6.47 -18.84
CA LEU A 2 -7.96 -5.49 -17.88
C LEU A 2 -9.50 -5.44 -17.88
N GLY A 3 -10.15 -5.51 -19.06
CA GLY A 3 -11.61 -5.57 -19.14
C GLY A 3 -12.22 -6.76 -18.42
N THR A 4 -11.58 -7.93 -18.51
CA THR A 4 -12.01 -9.13 -17.79
C THR A 4 -11.88 -8.98 -16.27
N CYS A 5 -10.80 -8.34 -15.79
CA CYS A 5 -10.63 -8.06 -14.36
C CYS A 5 -11.74 -7.12 -13.85
N LEU A 6 -12.04 -6.06 -14.58
CA LEU A 6 -13.11 -5.13 -14.21
C LEU A 6 -14.49 -5.80 -14.23
N GLN A 7 -14.74 -6.66 -15.21
CA GLN A 7 -15.98 -7.44 -15.26
C GLN A 7 -16.11 -8.36 -14.04
N ASN A 8 -15.03 -9.06 -13.67
CA ASN A 8 -15.03 -9.93 -12.48
C ASN A 8 -15.30 -9.15 -11.19
N VAL A 9 -14.76 -7.91 -11.07
CA VAL A 9 -15.05 -7.05 -9.92
C VAL A 9 -16.54 -6.72 -9.87
N ARG A 10 -17.14 -6.32 -11.00
CA ARG A 10 -18.57 -5.99 -11.10
C ARG A 10 -19.49 -7.17 -10.80
N GLU A 11 -19.11 -8.36 -11.26
CA GLU A 11 -19.89 -9.58 -11.02
C GLU A 11 -19.82 -10.04 -9.57
N LYS A 12 -18.65 -9.89 -8.91
CA LYS A 12 -18.45 -10.33 -7.53
C LYS A 12 -18.86 -9.27 -6.48
N GLY A 13 -18.80 -7.99 -6.82
CA GLY A 13 -19.10 -6.88 -5.91
C GLY A 13 -18.35 -6.94 -4.58
N PRO A 14 -17.00 -7.11 -4.57
CA PRO A 14 -16.28 -7.38 -3.34
C PRO A 14 -16.33 -6.19 -2.38
N LEU A 15 -16.34 -6.47 -1.06
CA LEU A 15 -16.05 -5.48 -0.03
C LEU A 15 -14.54 -5.27 0.05
N VAL A 16 -14.10 -4.01 0.12
CA VAL A 16 -12.68 -3.65 0.26
C VAL A 16 -12.51 -2.76 1.48
N HIS A 17 -11.75 -3.24 2.45
CA HIS A 17 -11.39 -2.45 3.62
C HIS A 17 -10.28 -1.46 3.27
N ASN A 18 -10.43 -0.20 3.66
CA ASN A 18 -9.45 0.85 3.38
C ASN A 18 -9.08 1.59 4.66
N ILE A 19 -7.81 1.54 5.02
CA ILE A 19 -7.19 2.44 5.98
C ILE A 19 -6.34 3.39 5.13
N THR A 20 -6.84 4.60 4.87
CA THR A 20 -6.25 5.51 3.89
C THR A 20 -6.11 6.93 4.42
N ASN A 21 -5.45 7.79 3.66
CA ASN A 21 -5.20 9.17 4.03
C ASN A 21 -6.44 10.07 3.84
N TYR A 22 -6.54 11.14 4.64
CA TYR A 22 -7.69 12.05 4.63
C TYR A 22 -7.80 12.91 3.37
N VAL A 23 -6.71 13.08 2.62
CA VAL A 23 -6.70 13.91 1.41
C VAL A 23 -7.50 13.25 0.28
N THR A 24 -7.38 11.94 0.14
CA THR A 24 -7.95 11.19 -1.00
C THR A 24 -8.99 10.15 -0.57
N VAL A 25 -9.42 10.12 0.70
CA VAL A 25 -10.36 9.10 1.21
C VAL A 25 -11.64 9.02 0.39
N ASN A 26 -12.21 10.16 0.03
CA ASN A 26 -13.43 10.22 -0.77
C ASN A 26 -13.20 9.76 -2.23
N ASP A 27 -12.06 10.11 -2.81
CA ASP A 27 -11.71 9.70 -4.17
C ASP A 27 -11.49 8.19 -4.24
N VAL A 28 -10.80 7.61 -3.25
CA VAL A 28 -10.62 6.16 -3.13
C VAL A 28 -11.97 5.46 -3.07
N ALA A 29 -12.90 5.94 -2.22
CA ALA A 29 -14.24 5.37 -2.12
C ALA A 29 -14.98 5.44 -3.47
N ASN A 30 -14.97 6.59 -4.12
CA ASN A 30 -15.66 6.79 -5.39
C ASN A 30 -15.07 5.94 -6.53
N VAL A 31 -13.75 5.79 -6.60
CA VAL A 31 -13.10 4.93 -7.62
C VAL A 31 -13.46 3.46 -7.40
N ILE A 32 -13.44 2.98 -6.16
CA ILE A 32 -13.83 1.60 -5.83
C ILE A 32 -15.29 1.34 -6.23
N LEU A 33 -16.22 2.27 -5.88
CA LEU A 33 -17.62 2.19 -6.30
C LEU A 33 -17.77 2.21 -7.83
N ALA A 34 -17.05 3.07 -8.53
CA ALA A 34 -17.10 3.15 -9.99
C ALA A 34 -16.59 1.86 -10.66
N CYS A 35 -15.67 1.14 -10.02
CA CYS A 35 -15.21 -0.18 -10.46
C CYS A 35 -16.23 -1.29 -10.21
N GLY A 36 -17.25 -1.07 -9.37
CA GLY A 36 -18.28 -2.06 -9.03
C GLY A 36 -17.97 -2.84 -7.76
N ALA A 37 -17.03 -2.40 -6.94
CA ALA A 37 -16.76 -2.91 -5.60
C ALA A 37 -17.36 -1.97 -4.53
N SER A 38 -17.35 -2.40 -3.27
CA SER A 38 -17.89 -1.62 -2.15
C SER A 38 -16.79 -1.30 -1.14
N PRO A 39 -16.42 -0.02 -0.96
CA PRO A 39 -15.42 0.38 0.01
C PRO A 39 -15.97 0.45 1.43
N ILE A 40 -15.18 0.05 2.41
CA ILE A 40 -15.40 0.34 3.83
C ILE A 40 -14.17 1.09 4.34
N MET A 41 -14.39 2.25 4.97
CA MET A 41 -13.36 3.06 5.60
C MET A 41 -13.44 2.88 7.11
N SER A 42 -12.44 2.22 7.69
CA SER A 42 -12.32 2.05 9.15
C SER A 42 -10.84 2.03 9.52
N ASP A 43 -10.46 2.76 10.58
CA ASP A 43 -9.08 2.82 11.10
C ASP A 43 -9.02 2.69 12.63
N GLU A 44 -10.18 2.45 13.26
CA GLU A 44 -10.28 2.28 14.71
C GLU A 44 -9.82 0.87 15.12
N PRO A 45 -8.78 0.74 15.98
CA PRO A 45 -8.22 -0.56 16.37
C PRO A 45 -9.23 -1.57 16.93
N GLN A 46 -10.32 -1.09 17.54
CA GLN A 46 -11.37 -1.96 18.09
C GLN A 46 -12.37 -2.48 17.04
N ASP A 47 -12.37 -1.89 15.84
CA ASP A 47 -13.33 -2.18 14.76
C ASP A 47 -12.67 -2.90 13.57
N VAL A 48 -11.41 -2.58 13.27
CA VAL A 48 -10.75 -2.98 12.02
C VAL A 48 -10.69 -4.49 11.80
N GLN A 49 -10.62 -5.31 12.87
CA GLN A 49 -10.55 -6.76 12.72
C GLN A 49 -11.88 -7.34 12.22
N ASP A 50 -12.99 -6.86 12.75
CA ASP A 50 -14.33 -7.28 12.34
C ASP A 50 -14.62 -6.81 10.90
N ILE A 51 -14.25 -5.57 10.56
CA ILE A 51 -14.37 -5.04 9.20
C ILE A 51 -13.48 -5.83 8.21
N THR A 52 -12.23 -6.10 8.56
CA THR A 52 -11.34 -6.90 7.71
C THR A 52 -11.92 -8.29 7.47
N ALA A 53 -12.54 -8.89 8.49
CA ALA A 53 -13.07 -10.25 8.39
C ALA A 53 -14.22 -10.40 7.36
N ILE A 54 -15.00 -9.35 7.15
CA ILE A 54 -16.11 -9.36 6.17
C ILE A 54 -15.69 -8.87 4.78
N CYS A 55 -14.48 -8.31 4.64
CA CYS A 55 -13.95 -7.82 3.36
C CYS A 55 -13.14 -8.89 2.64
N GLY A 56 -12.98 -8.76 1.31
CA GLY A 56 -12.15 -9.64 0.49
C GLY A 56 -10.74 -9.12 0.24
N GLY A 57 -10.43 -7.90 0.70
CA GLY A 57 -9.11 -7.28 0.54
C GLY A 57 -8.95 -6.08 1.46
N LEU A 58 -7.69 -5.74 1.74
CA LEU A 58 -7.28 -4.63 2.61
C LEU A 58 -6.31 -3.71 1.85
N ASN A 59 -6.61 -2.42 1.85
CA ASN A 59 -5.73 -1.37 1.35
C ASN A 59 -5.22 -0.53 2.52
N ILE A 60 -3.90 -0.47 2.70
CA ILE A 60 -3.22 0.34 3.71
C ILE A 60 -2.43 1.45 3.02
N ASN A 61 -2.75 2.70 3.32
CA ASN A 61 -2.06 3.89 2.85
C ASN A 61 -1.63 4.74 4.06
N ILE A 62 -0.34 5.02 4.17
CA ILE A 62 0.26 5.69 5.33
C ILE A 62 0.34 7.22 5.20
N GLY A 63 -0.40 7.82 4.29
CA GLY A 63 -0.33 9.27 4.02
C GLY A 63 -0.79 10.16 5.16
N THR A 64 -1.63 9.66 6.07
CA THR A 64 -2.04 10.38 7.30
C THR A 64 -1.93 9.43 8.49
N LEU A 65 -0.85 9.57 9.27
CA LEU A 65 -0.54 8.69 10.40
C LEU A 65 -0.85 9.36 11.74
N ASN A 66 -1.38 8.55 12.63
CA ASN A 66 -1.43 8.81 14.07
C ASN A 66 -1.29 7.46 14.81
N VAL A 67 -1.11 7.50 16.13
CA VAL A 67 -0.85 6.29 16.93
C VAL A 67 -1.96 5.26 16.74
N ARG A 68 -3.22 5.66 16.81
CA ARG A 68 -4.38 4.75 16.68
C ARG A 68 -4.47 4.14 15.29
N THR A 69 -4.25 4.96 14.24
CA THR A 69 -4.27 4.46 12.85
C THR A 69 -3.17 3.42 12.61
N ILE A 70 -1.97 3.62 13.20
CA ILE A 70 -0.88 2.63 13.09
C ILE A 70 -1.26 1.32 13.79
N GLU A 71 -1.84 1.38 15.00
CA GLU A 71 -2.36 0.21 15.69
C GLU A 71 -3.46 -0.49 14.88
N GLY A 72 -4.37 0.28 14.28
CA GLY A 72 -5.42 -0.24 13.39
C GLY A 72 -4.85 -0.93 12.14
N MET A 73 -3.82 -0.34 11.49
CA MET A 73 -3.14 -0.94 10.34
C MET A 73 -2.53 -2.30 10.67
N LEU A 74 -1.84 -2.41 11.82
CA LEU A 74 -1.26 -3.66 12.28
C LEU A 74 -2.34 -4.71 12.56
N ALA A 75 -3.37 -4.34 13.32
CA ALA A 75 -4.47 -5.25 13.67
C ALA A 75 -5.22 -5.75 12.42
N ALA A 76 -5.55 -4.85 11.47
CA ALA A 76 -6.20 -5.20 10.22
C ALA A 76 -5.31 -6.09 9.33
N GLY A 77 -4.02 -5.75 9.23
CA GLY A 77 -3.06 -6.50 8.42
C GLY A 77 -2.85 -7.92 8.91
N HIS A 78 -2.67 -8.12 10.23
CA HIS A 78 -2.60 -9.44 10.82
C HIS A 78 -3.87 -10.25 10.57
N LYS A 79 -5.05 -9.62 10.73
CA LYS A 79 -6.34 -10.27 10.45
C LYS A 79 -6.49 -10.65 8.98
N ALA A 80 -6.09 -9.78 8.06
CA ALA A 80 -6.11 -10.07 6.64
C ALA A 80 -5.19 -11.26 6.29
N ASN A 81 -3.98 -11.30 6.86
CA ASN A 81 -3.05 -12.42 6.65
C ASN A 81 -3.58 -13.75 7.24
N GLU A 82 -4.20 -13.72 8.43
CA GLU A 82 -4.86 -14.90 9.03
C GLU A 82 -5.92 -15.48 8.08
N LEU A 83 -6.69 -14.61 7.43
CA LEU A 83 -7.78 -14.98 6.52
C LEU A 83 -7.33 -15.20 5.07
N ASN A 84 -6.05 -15.02 4.76
CA ASN A 84 -5.49 -15.06 3.41
C ASN A 84 -6.17 -14.06 2.44
N HIS A 85 -6.55 -12.89 2.94
CA HIS A 85 -7.04 -11.80 2.11
C HIS A 85 -5.89 -11.09 1.41
N MET A 86 -6.17 -10.51 0.23
CA MET A 86 -5.22 -9.68 -0.51
C MET A 86 -4.94 -8.39 0.25
N VAL A 87 -3.65 -8.06 0.46
CA VAL A 87 -3.23 -6.86 1.17
C VAL A 87 -2.34 -5.99 0.28
N LEU A 88 -2.71 -4.71 0.17
CA LEU A 88 -1.94 -3.70 -0.57
C LEU A 88 -1.35 -2.66 0.41
N LEU A 89 -0.09 -2.30 0.20
CA LEU A 89 0.59 -1.18 0.87
C LEU A 89 0.86 -0.05 -0.11
N ASP A 90 0.43 1.15 0.25
CA ASP A 90 0.83 2.42 -0.37
C ASP A 90 1.63 3.25 0.65
N PRO A 91 2.99 3.22 0.59
CA PRO A 91 3.86 3.81 1.60
C PRO A 91 4.06 5.32 1.40
N VAL A 92 2.97 6.06 1.23
CA VAL A 92 2.97 7.50 0.94
C VAL A 92 3.90 8.27 1.86
N GLY A 93 4.91 8.92 1.26
CA GLY A 93 5.84 9.76 1.97
C GLY A 93 6.86 9.00 2.83
N ALA A 94 7.07 7.70 2.60
CA ALA A 94 8.24 7.00 3.14
C ALA A 94 9.51 7.69 2.62
N GLY A 95 10.44 7.99 3.53
CA GLY A 95 11.60 8.83 3.28
C GLY A 95 11.42 10.30 3.70
N ALA A 96 10.21 10.84 3.67
CA ALA A 96 9.96 12.24 4.03
C ALA A 96 9.97 12.50 5.55
N SER A 97 9.71 11.48 6.37
CA SER A 97 9.81 11.60 7.84
C SER A 97 10.16 10.26 8.48
N SER A 98 10.78 10.31 9.66
CA SER A 98 11.12 9.10 10.44
C SER A 98 9.87 8.30 10.79
N LEU A 99 8.77 8.96 11.14
CA LEU A 99 7.52 8.26 11.49
C LEU A 99 7.00 7.44 10.31
N ARG A 100 6.94 8.02 9.12
CA ARG A 100 6.44 7.33 7.92
C ARG A 100 7.35 6.19 7.51
N THR A 101 8.65 6.44 7.47
CA THR A 101 9.65 5.41 7.12
C THR A 101 9.60 4.25 8.10
N ASN A 102 9.65 4.53 9.40
CA ASN A 102 9.63 3.48 10.42
C ASN A 102 8.30 2.71 10.41
N THR A 103 7.17 3.39 10.22
CA THR A 103 5.87 2.73 10.11
C THR A 103 5.82 1.80 8.89
N ALA A 104 6.24 2.28 7.72
CA ALA A 104 6.23 1.47 6.50
C ALA A 104 7.12 0.22 6.64
N VAL A 105 8.32 0.38 7.20
CA VAL A 105 9.25 -0.75 7.45
C VAL A 105 8.67 -1.71 8.48
N ASN A 106 8.10 -1.21 9.57
CA ASN A 106 7.47 -2.06 10.60
C ASN A 106 6.29 -2.85 10.03
N LEU A 107 5.42 -2.19 9.25
CA LEU A 107 4.31 -2.88 8.58
C LEU A 107 4.80 -4.01 7.66
N MET A 108 5.88 -3.80 6.91
CA MET A 108 6.48 -4.84 6.07
C MET A 108 7.14 -5.99 6.86
N GLN A 109 7.55 -5.77 8.09
CA GLN A 109 8.09 -6.82 8.96
C GLN A 109 6.99 -7.67 9.58
N GLU A 110 5.86 -7.07 9.90
CA GLU A 110 4.75 -7.68 10.63
C GLU A 110 3.66 -8.27 9.73
N ILE A 111 3.49 -7.73 8.52
CA ILE A 111 2.39 -8.06 7.62
C ILE A 111 2.96 -8.52 6.27
N LYS A 112 2.43 -9.63 5.75
CA LYS A 112 2.68 -10.04 4.37
C LYS A 112 1.79 -9.23 3.44
N PHE A 113 2.40 -8.46 2.55
CA PHE A 113 1.72 -7.72 1.50
C PHE A 113 1.77 -8.48 0.17
N ASP A 114 0.66 -8.51 -0.56
CA ASP A 114 0.61 -9.07 -1.91
C ASP A 114 1.03 -8.04 -2.95
N VAL A 115 0.74 -6.76 -2.70
CA VAL A 115 1.09 -5.65 -3.58
C VAL A 115 1.68 -4.49 -2.77
N ILE A 116 2.79 -3.94 -3.25
CA ILE A 116 3.36 -2.68 -2.76
C ILE A 116 3.34 -1.69 -3.94
N ARG A 117 2.66 -0.56 -3.77
CA ARG A 117 2.52 0.46 -4.80
C ARG A 117 3.00 1.80 -4.27
N GLY A 118 3.95 2.43 -4.94
CA GLY A 118 4.47 3.75 -4.55
C GLY A 118 5.27 4.40 -5.67
N ASN A 119 5.75 5.62 -5.47
CA ASN A 119 6.74 6.21 -6.38
C ASN A 119 8.12 5.55 -6.16
N ILE A 120 9.05 5.85 -7.07
CA ILE A 120 10.38 5.21 -7.02
C ILE A 120 11.14 5.51 -5.73
N SER A 121 11.03 6.74 -5.19
CA SER A 121 11.71 7.15 -3.94
C SER A 121 11.15 6.42 -2.73
N GLU A 122 9.83 6.26 -2.63
CA GLU A 122 9.16 5.51 -1.58
C GLU A 122 9.58 4.03 -1.60
N ILE A 123 9.61 3.42 -2.79
CA ILE A 123 10.03 2.02 -2.95
C ILE A 123 11.51 1.83 -2.63
N LYS A 124 12.39 2.76 -3.06
CA LYS A 124 13.82 2.74 -2.69
C LYS A 124 14.01 2.82 -1.17
N THR A 125 13.24 3.68 -0.50
CA THR A 125 13.26 3.82 0.96
C THR A 125 12.89 2.50 1.65
N LEU A 126 11.85 1.82 1.20
CA LEU A 126 11.46 0.52 1.74
C LEU A 126 12.53 -0.56 1.49
N ALA A 127 13.12 -0.58 0.29
CA ALA A 127 14.17 -1.54 -0.06
C ALA A 127 15.43 -1.38 0.80
N ALA A 128 15.76 -0.13 1.16
CA ALA A 128 16.91 0.21 2.03
C ALA A 128 16.66 -0.16 3.50
N GLY A 129 15.41 -0.18 3.95
CA GLY A 129 15.02 -0.46 5.33
C GLY A 129 15.32 0.68 6.30
N SER A 130 15.08 0.47 7.61
CA SER A 130 15.16 1.50 8.66
C SER A 130 16.57 2.00 9.01
N GLY A 131 17.60 1.47 8.36
CA GLY A 131 19.00 1.79 8.70
C GLY A 131 19.63 3.01 7.99
N THR A 132 18.97 3.58 7.01
CA THR A 132 19.48 4.71 6.22
C THR A 132 18.65 5.95 6.41
N THR A 133 18.84 6.64 7.55
CA THR A 133 18.30 7.99 7.81
C THR A 133 19.06 9.10 7.06
N LYS A 134 19.46 8.88 5.82
CA LYS A 134 19.75 10.01 4.92
C LYS A 134 18.46 10.23 4.15
N GLY A 135 17.78 11.34 4.49
CA GLY A 135 16.58 11.77 3.79
C GLY A 135 16.73 11.55 2.30
N VAL A 136 15.99 10.59 1.79
CA VAL A 136 15.72 10.52 0.38
C VAL A 136 14.68 11.61 0.16
N ASP A 137 15.14 12.84 0.00
CA ASP A 137 14.34 13.82 -0.68
C ASP A 137 13.83 13.14 -1.95
N ALA A 138 12.55 13.28 -2.23
CA ALA A 138 12.00 12.90 -3.53
C ALA A 138 12.68 13.83 -4.56
N ASP A 139 13.91 13.49 -4.90
CA ASP A 139 14.72 14.25 -5.82
C ASP A 139 14.09 14.10 -7.20
N VAL A 140 13.94 15.20 -7.91
CA VAL A 140 13.55 15.19 -9.33
C VAL A 140 14.50 14.27 -10.13
N ALA A 141 15.71 14.01 -9.61
CA ALA A 141 16.68 13.04 -10.11
C ALA A 141 16.24 11.57 -10.00
N ASP A 142 15.23 11.25 -9.18
CA ASP A 142 14.72 9.87 -9.02
C ASP A 142 13.56 9.53 -9.97
N ALA A 143 13.11 10.47 -10.81
CA ALA A 143 12.05 10.20 -11.78
C ALA A 143 12.45 9.08 -12.73
N VAL A 144 11.54 8.14 -12.96
CA VAL A 144 11.74 7.11 -13.98
C VAL A 144 11.55 7.76 -15.35
N THR A 145 12.57 7.67 -16.19
CA THR A 145 12.63 8.19 -17.56
C THR A 145 12.90 7.05 -18.54
N GLU A 146 12.78 7.30 -19.84
CA GLU A 146 13.14 6.31 -20.85
C GLU A 146 14.62 5.86 -20.73
N GLU A 147 15.49 6.77 -20.28
CA GLU A 147 16.95 6.51 -20.17
C GLU A 147 17.30 5.57 -19.02
N ASN A 148 16.53 5.59 -17.90
CA ASN A 148 16.77 4.76 -16.71
C ASN A 148 15.73 3.66 -16.50
N LEU A 149 14.84 3.43 -17.47
CA LEU A 149 13.73 2.49 -17.35
C LEU A 149 14.21 1.07 -17.03
N ASP A 150 15.26 0.59 -17.72
CA ASP A 150 15.77 -0.77 -17.51
C ASP A 150 16.34 -0.96 -16.10
N GLU A 151 17.00 0.06 -15.55
CA GLU A 151 17.48 0.06 -14.16
C GLU A 151 16.31 0.05 -13.16
N ALA A 152 15.30 0.88 -13.40
CA ALA A 152 14.11 0.93 -12.56
C ALA A 152 13.35 -0.41 -12.57
N VAL A 153 13.24 -1.05 -13.74
CA VAL A 153 12.62 -2.38 -13.89
C VAL A 153 13.46 -3.45 -13.17
N ALA A 154 14.77 -3.44 -13.31
CA ALA A 154 15.65 -4.39 -12.62
C ALA A 154 15.55 -4.23 -11.10
N PHE A 155 15.53 -2.99 -10.60
CA PHE A 155 15.34 -2.68 -9.19
C PHE A 155 13.97 -3.17 -8.68
N ALA A 156 12.89 -2.88 -9.40
CA ALA A 156 11.55 -3.32 -9.03
C ALA A 156 11.44 -4.85 -8.94
N LYS A 157 12.04 -5.57 -9.89
CA LYS A 157 12.10 -7.04 -9.88
C LYS A 157 12.85 -7.58 -8.66
N ALA A 158 14.05 -7.05 -8.39
CA ALA A 158 14.87 -7.47 -7.24
C ALA A 158 14.12 -7.21 -5.91
N PHE A 159 13.43 -6.08 -5.78
CA PHE A 159 12.65 -5.78 -4.59
C PHE A 159 11.40 -6.66 -4.49
N SER A 160 10.73 -6.94 -5.59
CA SER A 160 9.61 -7.89 -5.66
C SER A 160 10.01 -9.30 -5.21
N GLU A 161 11.14 -9.81 -5.69
CA GLU A 161 11.68 -11.10 -5.26
C GLU A 161 12.03 -11.12 -3.76
N LYS A 162 12.64 -10.04 -3.26
CA LYS A 162 13.04 -9.91 -1.84
C LYS A 162 11.83 -9.82 -0.91
N SER A 163 10.81 -9.06 -1.29
CA SER A 163 9.60 -8.83 -0.46
C SER A 163 8.55 -9.93 -0.61
N GLY A 164 8.59 -10.69 -1.69
CA GLY A 164 7.54 -11.64 -2.05
C GLY A 164 6.23 -10.97 -2.52
N SER A 165 6.28 -9.68 -2.85
CA SER A 165 5.13 -8.86 -3.24
C SER A 165 5.22 -8.45 -4.71
N ILE A 166 4.09 -8.20 -5.34
CA ILE A 166 4.05 -7.48 -6.62
C ILE A 166 4.40 -6.02 -6.34
N VAL A 167 5.40 -5.48 -7.04
CA VAL A 167 5.81 -4.09 -6.89
C VAL A 167 5.33 -3.26 -8.08
N ALA A 168 4.57 -2.20 -7.79
CA ALA A 168 4.06 -1.25 -8.78
C ALA A 168 4.66 0.13 -8.53
N ILE A 169 5.59 0.56 -9.38
CA ILE A 169 6.18 1.89 -9.32
C ILE A 169 5.36 2.85 -10.17
N THR A 170 4.92 3.96 -9.57
CA THR A 170 4.12 5.01 -10.21
C THR A 170 4.92 6.30 -10.36
N GLY A 171 4.46 7.21 -11.24
CA GLY A 171 5.09 8.52 -11.41
C GLY A 171 6.20 8.54 -12.46
N ALA A 172 6.04 7.73 -13.51
CA ALA A 172 6.86 7.83 -14.72
C ALA A 172 6.25 8.84 -15.68
#